data_f8a1c749121f64dfa8aef0418d360f0f
#
_entry.id   f8a1c749121f64dfa8aef0418d360f0f
#
_cell.length_a   1.000
_cell.length_b   1.000
_cell.length_c   1.000
_cell.angle_alpha   90.00
_cell.angle_beta   90.00
_cell.angle_gamma   90.00
#
_symmetry.space_group_name_H-M   'P 1'
#
loop_
_entity.id
_entity.type
_entity.pdbx_description
1 polymer ?
#
loop_
_entity_poly.entity_id
_entity_poly.type
_entity_poly.pdbx_seq_one_letter_code
_entity_poly.pdbx_strand_id
1 'polypeptide(L)'
;MSVVATTATLVAVGTAVAAQRVYRGQQRERAFDARFSARRNADGIIAGAEGFQLSGTSDRAIVLLHGYNDSPQTMRSPAAAMHAAGWSVYAPLLPGHGRSLPAFAASRAEQWIDAAHEAVQGAVRAHQRVAVGGLSLGCALSTIMAAEHPEVRAAVLFSPFLVESWRLTAIATLWPVFNLGAKYIGGNGAQRSIRDAAARASLIAYGCSPPRLMREVQQVARRAHDALPRVRQPVWMAQSSDDYRIPVDQAQRAFDRMASTDKRLHWTTGNGHVITVDFGHEELAAEGARWIESRVPAR
;
A
#
# COMPACT_ATOMS: atom_id res chain seq x y z
N MET A 1 31.11 -19.22 -38.27
CA MET A 1 29.62 -19.14 -38.22
C MET A 1 29.20 -17.87 -38.94
N SER A 2 28.33 -17.95 -39.95
CA SER A 2 27.94 -16.78 -40.75
C SER A 2 27.07 -15.83 -39.92
N VAL A 3 27.14 -14.51 -40.21
CA VAL A 3 26.29 -13.49 -39.58
C VAL A 3 24.82 -13.87 -39.64
N VAL A 4 24.38 -14.50 -40.73
CA VAL A 4 22.98 -14.98 -40.91
C VAL A 4 22.59 -16.03 -39.88
N ALA A 5 23.48 -16.99 -39.56
CA ALA A 5 23.19 -18.02 -38.56
C ALA A 5 23.08 -17.42 -37.15
N THR A 6 23.94 -16.46 -36.82
CA THR A 6 23.91 -15.75 -35.52
C THR A 6 22.63 -14.94 -35.37
N THR A 7 22.22 -14.21 -36.41
CA THR A 7 20.98 -13.42 -36.41
C THR A 7 19.73 -14.31 -36.26
N ALA A 8 19.66 -15.43 -37.00
CA ALA A 8 18.58 -16.37 -36.89
C ALA A 8 18.45 -16.98 -35.48
N THR A 9 19.59 -17.31 -34.84
CA THR A 9 19.63 -17.82 -33.46
C THR A 9 19.13 -16.76 -32.46
N LEU A 10 19.55 -15.51 -32.59
CA LEU A 10 19.10 -14.42 -31.69
C LEU A 10 17.60 -14.16 -31.83
N VAL A 11 17.06 -14.16 -33.05
CA VAL A 11 15.64 -14.01 -33.30
C VAL A 11 14.84 -15.18 -32.69
N ALA A 12 15.30 -16.42 -32.88
CA ALA A 12 14.65 -17.59 -32.31
C ALA A 12 14.64 -17.56 -30.77
N VAL A 13 15.74 -17.20 -30.14
CA VAL A 13 15.85 -17.04 -28.68
C VAL A 13 14.92 -15.92 -28.19
N GLY A 14 14.92 -14.76 -28.86
CA GLY A 14 14.04 -13.66 -28.52
C GLY A 14 12.56 -14.03 -28.62
N THR A 15 12.17 -14.75 -29.66
CA THR A 15 10.79 -15.26 -29.84
C THR A 15 10.40 -16.26 -28.76
N ALA A 16 11.30 -17.18 -28.40
CA ALA A 16 11.06 -18.17 -27.34
C ALA A 16 10.89 -17.48 -25.96
N VAL A 17 11.73 -16.52 -25.64
CA VAL A 17 11.61 -15.72 -24.38
C VAL A 17 10.29 -14.96 -24.36
N ALA A 18 9.89 -14.31 -25.44
CA ALA A 18 8.62 -13.60 -25.52
C ALA A 18 7.41 -14.55 -25.37
N ALA A 19 7.43 -15.71 -26.04
CA ALA A 19 6.38 -16.72 -25.93
C ALA A 19 6.28 -17.27 -24.50
N GLN A 20 7.42 -17.59 -23.88
CA GLN A 20 7.46 -18.06 -22.50
C GLN A 20 6.95 -17.00 -21.50
N ARG A 21 7.29 -15.73 -21.70
CA ARG A 21 6.79 -14.61 -20.90
C ARG A 21 5.26 -14.51 -20.98
N VAL A 22 4.70 -14.56 -22.19
CA VAL A 22 3.26 -14.52 -22.42
C VAL A 22 2.58 -15.71 -21.75
N TYR A 23 3.08 -16.91 -21.99
CA TYR A 23 2.54 -18.15 -21.40
C TYR A 23 2.52 -18.12 -19.88
N ARG A 24 3.65 -17.82 -19.24
CA ARG A 24 3.74 -17.72 -17.77
C ARG A 24 2.87 -16.61 -17.21
N GLY A 25 2.76 -15.47 -17.91
CA GLY A 25 1.87 -14.38 -17.56
C GLY A 25 0.41 -14.80 -17.54
N GLN A 26 -0.06 -15.47 -18.60
CA GLN A 26 -1.42 -16.01 -18.71
C GLN A 26 -1.72 -17.06 -17.65
N GLN A 27 -0.75 -17.95 -17.35
CA GLN A 27 -0.93 -18.92 -16.26
C GLN A 27 -1.14 -18.26 -14.89
N ARG A 28 -0.39 -17.20 -14.59
CA ARG A 28 -0.58 -16.44 -13.35
C ARG A 28 -1.93 -15.72 -13.30
N GLU A 29 -2.35 -15.12 -14.41
CA GLU A 29 -3.67 -14.47 -14.53
C GLU A 29 -4.80 -15.49 -14.32
N ARG A 30 -4.73 -16.64 -14.99
CA ARG A 30 -5.71 -17.74 -14.83
C ARG A 30 -5.75 -18.26 -13.39
N ALA A 31 -4.59 -18.47 -12.76
CA ALA A 31 -4.52 -18.96 -11.38
C ALA A 31 -5.11 -17.92 -10.39
N PHE A 32 -4.85 -16.63 -10.60
CA PHE A 32 -5.44 -15.56 -9.81
C PHE A 32 -6.96 -15.49 -10.03
N ASP A 33 -7.40 -15.53 -11.29
CA ASP A 33 -8.83 -15.48 -11.61
C ASP A 33 -9.56 -16.72 -11.09
N ALA A 34 -8.99 -17.92 -11.18
CA ALA A 34 -9.58 -19.13 -10.61
C ALA A 34 -9.77 -19.03 -9.09
N ARG A 35 -8.88 -18.33 -8.38
CA ARG A 35 -9.01 -18.11 -6.93
C ARG A 35 -10.15 -17.18 -6.57
N PHE A 36 -10.48 -16.21 -7.43
CA PHE A 36 -11.39 -15.12 -7.09
C PHE A 36 -12.58 -14.95 -8.06
N SER A 37 -12.70 -15.74 -9.14
CA SER A 37 -13.72 -15.53 -10.18
C SER A 37 -15.15 -15.58 -9.62
N ALA A 38 -15.45 -16.52 -8.75
CA ALA A 38 -16.78 -16.68 -8.13
C ALA A 38 -17.08 -15.61 -7.06
N ARG A 39 -16.12 -14.74 -6.74
CA ARG A 39 -16.21 -13.72 -5.71
C ARG A 39 -16.21 -12.29 -6.26
N ARG A 40 -16.38 -12.09 -7.57
CA ARG A 40 -16.41 -10.76 -8.17
C ARG A 40 -17.84 -10.21 -8.20
N ASN A 41 -17.97 -8.93 -7.84
CA ASN A 41 -19.22 -8.19 -8.03
C ASN A 41 -19.40 -7.75 -9.50
N ALA A 42 -20.51 -7.04 -9.81
CA ALA A 42 -20.83 -6.55 -11.15
C ALA A 42 -19.73 -5.62 -11.73
N ASP A 43 -19.02 -4.87 -10.86
CA ASP A 43 -17.93 -3.98 -11.25
C ASP A 43 -16.58 -4.71 -11.43
N GLY A 44 -16.57 -6.04 -11.26
CA GLY A 44 -15.37 -6.86 -11.35
C GLY A 44 -14.42 -6.75 -10.14
N ILE A 45 -14.88 -6.16 -9.03
CA ILE A 45 -14.14 -6.07 -7.77
C ILE A 45 -14.32 -7.37 -6.99
N ILE A 46 -13.25 -7.88 -6.42
CA ILE A 46 -13.26 -9.09 -5.59
C ILE A 46 -14.01 -8.78 -4.28
N ALA A 47 -15.01 -9.57 -3.93
CA ALA A 47 -15.80 -9.40 -2.71
C ALA A 47 -14.90 -9.40 -1.46
N GLY A 48 -15.00 -8.34 -0.67
CA GLY A 48 -14.15 -8.05 0.48
C GLY A 48 -12.94 -7.13 0.18
N ALA A 49 -12.70 -6.82 -1.10
CA ALA A 49 -11.70 -5.85 -1.53
C ALA A 49 -12.26 -4.45 -1.80
N GLU A 50 -13.58 -4.29 -1.72
CA GLU A 50 -14.22 -3.00 -1.97
C GLU A 50 -13.74 -1.94 -1.00
N GLY A 51 -13.76 -0.66 -1.46
CA GLY A 51 -13.71 0.48 -0.56
C GLY A 51 -14.92 0.45 0.40
N PHE A 52 -14.74 0.98 1.59
CA PHE A 52 -15.82 1.04 2.57
C PHE A 52 -15.81 2.36 3.34
N GLN A 53 -16.97 2.68 3.93
CA GLN A 53 -17.15 3.81 4.82
C GLN A 53 -17.85 3.34 6.10
N LEU A 54 -17.50 3.98 7.22
CA LEU A 54 -18.16 3.81 8.51
C LEU A 54 -18.56 5.20 8.99
N SER A 55 -19.84 5.42 9.23
CA SER A 55 -20.35 6.70 9.74
C SER A 55 -20.12 6.78 11.25
N GLY A 56 -19.28 7.72 11.67
CA GLY A 56 -19.00 8.00 13.08
C GLY A 56 -20.05 8.88 13.74
N THR A 57 -19.89 9.10 15.03
CA THR A 57 -20.81 9.90 15.88
C THR A 57 -20.27 11.30 16.16
N SER A 58 -19.05 11.63 15.71
CA SER A 58 -18.40 12.92 15.95
C SER A 58 -18.16 13.71 14.65
N ASP A 59 -17.68 14.95 14.78
CA ASP A 59 -17.26 15.83 13.68
C ASP A 59 -15.91 15.43 13.04
N ARG A 60 -15.35 14.28 13.44
CA ARG A 60 -14.03 13.78 13.01
C ARG A 60 -14.15 12.75 11.90
N ALA A 61 -13.22 12.77 10.96
CA ALA A 61 -13.06 11.74 9.95
C ALA A 61 -11.60 11.33 9.76
N ILE A 62 -11.39 10.08 9.35
CA ILE A 62 -10.09 9.59 8.93
C ILE A 62 -10.18 8.89 7.57
N VAL A 63 -9.23 9.23 6.69
CA VAL A 63 -9.03 8.51 5.43
C VAL A 63 -7.93 7.48 5.62
N LEU A 64 -8.25 6.19 5.41
CA LEU A 64 -7.34 5.06 5.59
C LEU A 64 -6.97 4.45 4.23
N LEU A 65 -5.70 4.53 3.86
CA LEU A 65 -5.19 4.10 2.56
C LEU A 65 -4.43 2.77 2.69
N HIS A 66 -4.84 1.77 1.91
CA HIS A 66 -4.23 0.44 1.93
C HIS A 66 -2.87 0.38 1.23
N GLY A 67 -2.15 -0.72 1.40
CA GLY A 67 -0.83 -0.96 0.84
C GLY A 67 -0.84 -1.34 -0.65
N TYR A 68 0.35 -1.31 -1.27
CA TYR A 68 0.58 -1.84 -2.61
C TYR A 68 0.34 -3.35 -2.64
N ASN A 69 -0.24 -3.85 -3.73
CA ASN A 69 -0.54 -5.28 -3.90
C ASN A 69 -1.61 -5.82 -2.92
N ASP A 70 -2.44 -4.95 -2.38
CA ASP A 70 -3.35 -5.15 -1.27
C ASP A 70 -4.76 -4.60 -1.56
N SER A 71 -5.62 -4.50 -0.57
CA SER A 71 -6.97 -3.93 -0.67
C SER A 71 -7.38 -3.27 0.66
N PRO A 72 -8.49 -2.51 0.71
CA PRO A 72 -9.02 -1.95 1.96
C PRO A 72 -9.27 -2.96 3.06
N GLN A 73 -9.31 -4.26 2.76
CA GLN A 73 -9.41 -5.33 3.75
C GLN A 73 -8.38 -5.19 4.87
N THR A 74 -7.14 -4.81 4.54
CA THR A 74 -6.06 -4.66 5.52
C THR A 74 -6.21 -3.45 6.44
N MET A 75 -7.12 -2.54 6.12
CA MET A 75 -7.42 -1.38 6.95
C MET A 75 -8.63 -1.59 7.87
N ARG A 76 -9.26 -2.79 7.89
CA ARG A 76 -10.48 -3.02 8.69
C ARG A 76 -10.24 -2.93 10.20
N SER A 77 -9.11 -3.44 10.71
CA SER A 77 -8.78 -3.34 12.13
C SER A 77 -8.52 -1.88 12.55
N PRO A 78 -7.66 -1.09 11.89
CA PRO A 78 -7.56 0.34 12.16
C PRO A 78 -8.90 1.09 12.01
N ALA A 79 -9.71 0.74 11.01
CA ALA A 79 -11.00 1.34 10.79
C ALA A 79 -11.97 1.08 11.96
N ALA A 80 -12.02 -0.16 12.45
CA ALA A 80 -12.87 -0.54 13.58
C ALA A 80 -12.46 0.23 14.86
N ALA A 81 -11.16 0.34 15.14
CA ALA A 81 -10.66 1.08 16.29
C ALA A 81 -11.00 2.58 16.21
N MET A 82 -10.83 3.20 15.04
CA MET A 82 -11.19 4.61 14.84
C MET A 82 -12.70 4.82 14.94
N HIS A 83 -13.50 3.93 14.33
CA HIS A 83 -14.95 4.01 14.40
C HIS A 83 -15.48 3.86 15.83
N ALA A 84 -14.92 2.94 16.61
CA ALA A 84 -15.26 2.77 18.04
C ALA A 84 -14.94 4.03 18.87
N ALA A 85 -13.94 4.85 18.44
CA ALA A 85 -13.63 6.15 19.02
C ALA A 85 -14.50 7.29 18.44
N GLY A 86 -15.55 6.98 17.67
CA GLY A 86 -16.52 7.94 17.13
C GLY A 86 -16.11 8.61 15.81
N TRP A 87 -15.01 8.21 15.16
CA TRP A 87 -14.60 8.74 13.88
C TRP A 87 -15.41 8.20 12.71
N SER A 88 -15.75 9.04 11.74
CA SER A 88 -16.14 8.57 10.42
C SER A 88 -14.89 8.06 9.69
N VAL A 89 -14.99 6.91 9.04
CA VAL A 89 -13.86 6.27 8.35
C VAL A 89 -14.14 6.14 6.86
N TYR A 90 -13.18 6.55 6.06
CA TYR A 90 -13.18 6.41 4.59
C TYR A 90 -11.99 5.54 4.19
N ALA A 91 -12.24 4.37 3.66
CA ALA A 91 -11.21 3.45 3.18
C ALA A 91 -11.42 3.15 1.69
N PRO A 92 -10.93 4.01 0.78
CA PRO A 92 -11.11 3.83 -0.66
C PRO A 92 -10.30 2.65 -1.18
N LEU A 93 -10.81 1.99 -2.23
CA LEU A 93 -10.04 1.07 -3.04
C LEU A 93 -9.21 1.85 -4.05
N LEU A 94 -7.88 1.75 -3.97
CA LEU A 94 -6.98 2.42 -4.92
C LEU A 94 -7.14 1.86 -6.34
N PRO A 95 -7.07 2.70 -7.38
CA PRO A 95 -7.20 2.30 -8.77
C PRO A 95 -6.34 1.08 -9.13
N GLY A 96 -6.95 0.15 -9.87
CA GLY A 96 -6.33 -1.11 -10.30
C GLY A 96 -6.30 -2.22 -9.26
N HIS A 97 -6.44 -1.90 -7.97
CA HIS A 97 -6.45 -2.89 -6.89
C HIS A 97 -7.80 -3.61 -6.77
N GLY A 98 -7.83 -4.76 -6.09
CA GLY A 98 -9.05 -5.54 -5.84
C GLY A 98 -9.71 -6.12 -7.09
N ARG A 99 -9.04 -6.08 -8.24
CA ARG A 99 -9.54 -6.51 -9.56
C ARG A 99 -8.64 -7.59 -10.17
N SER A 100 -8.67 -7.75 -11.50
CA SER A 100 -7.79 -8.68 -12.21
C SER A 100 -6.32 -8.24 -12.19
N LEU A 101 -5.40 -9.19 -12.41
CA LEU A 101 -3.97 -8.86 -12.57
C LEU A 101 -3.70 -7.88 -13.73
N PRO A 102 -4.38 -7.98 -14.91
CA PRO A 102 -4.24 -6.96 -15.95
C PRO A 102 -4.69 -5.56 -15.52
N ALA A 103 -5.79 -5.43 -14.76
CA ALA A 103 -6.26 -4.15 -14.25
C ALA A 103 -5.22 -3.54 -13.27
N PHE A 104 -4.68 -4.36 -12.38
CA PHE A 104 -3.60 -3.96 -11.48
C PHE A 104 -2.36 -3.52 -12.27
N ALA A 105 -1.95 -4.29 -13.29
CA ALA A 105 -0.81 -3.97 -14.13
C ALA A 105 -0.96 -2.66 -14.92
N ALA A 106 -2.17 -2.21 -15.18
CA ALA A 106 -2.46 -0.96 -15.90
C ALA A 106 -2.43 0.29 -15.00
N SER A 107 -2.49 0.14 -13.68
CA SER A 107 -2.53 1.27 -12.75
C SER A 107 -1.24 2.12 -12.76
N ARG A 108 -1.34 3.36 -12.27
CA ARG A 108 -0.27 4.36 -12.27
C ARG A 108 -0.20 5.09 -10.94
N ALA A 109 0.99 5.59 -10.60
CA ALA A 109 1.24 6.39 -9.40
C ALA A 109 0.29 7.58 -9.28
N GLU A 110 0.11 8.35 -10.35
CA GLU A 110 -0.77 9.53 -10.35
C GLU A 110 -2.22 9.16 -10.02
N GLN A 111 -2.74 8.05 -10.55
CA GLN A 111 -4.10 7.60 -10.23
C GLN A 111 -4.26 7.29 -8.74
N TRP A 112 -3.23 6.72 -8.09
CA TRP A 112 -3.28 6.45 -6.65
C TRP A 112 -3.21 7.73 -5.83
N ILE A 113 -2.39 8.70 -6.26
CA ILE A 113 -2.25 10.00 -5.63
C ILE A 113 -3.56 10.80 -5.78
N ASP A 114 -4.13 10.83 -6.98
CA ASP A 114 -5.41 11.52 -7.26
C ASP A 114 -6.55 10.92 -6.43
N ALA A 115 -6.65 9.59 -6.36
CA ALA A 115 -7.66 8.92 -5.52
C ALA A 115 -7.50 9.25 -4.02
N ALA A 116 -6.26 9.40 -3.54
CA ALA A 116 -6.02 9.84 -2.17
C ALA A 116 -6.44 11.30 -1.95
N HIS A 117 -6.14 12.20 -2.91
CA HIS A 117 -6.61 13.60 -2.87
C HIS A 117 -8.14 13.69 -2.86
N GLU A 118 -8.81 12.96 -3.76
CA GLU A 118 -10.28 12.93 -3.84
C GLU A 118 -10.90 12.47 -2.51
N ALA A 119 -10.35 11.43 -1.91
CA ALA A 119 -10.82 10.90 -0.63
C ALA A 119 -10.66 11.91 0.52
N VAL A 120 -9.49 12.57 0.60
CA VAL A 120 -9.22 13.60 1.62
C VAL A 120 -10.11 14.81 1.41
N GLN A 121 -10.24 15.31 0.17
CA GLN A 121 -11.12 16.43 -0.14
C GLN A 121 -12.58 16.13 0.17
N GLY A 122 -13.03 14.88 -0.13
CA GLY A 122 -14.37 14.41 0.24
C GLY A 122 -14.60 14.44 1.75
N ALA A 123 -13.63 13.94 2.52
CA ALA A 123 -13.69 13.96 3.99
C ALA A 123 -13.69 15.41 4.54
N VAL A 124 -12.83 16.29 4.01
CA VAL A 124 -12.75 17.72 4.42
C VAL A 124 -14.06 18.48 4.14
N ARG A 125 -14.73 18.18 3.04
CA ARG A 125 -16.05 18.80 2.77
C ARG A 125 -17.15 18.36 3.74
N ALA A 126 -17.04 17.14 4.27
CA ALA A 126 -18.07 16.55 5.12
C ALA A 126 -17.80 16.67 6.63
N HIS A 127 -16.55 16.93 7.03
CA HIS A 127 -16.13 16.91 8.43
C HIS A 127 -15.19 18.08 8.76
N GLN A 128 -15.26 18.56 10.00
CA GLN A 128 -14.44 19.70 10.45
C GLN A 128 -12.99 19.31 10.81
N ARG A 129 -12.77 18.05 11.16
CA ARG A 129 -11.49 17.52 11.59
C ARG A 129 -11.17 16.24 10.85
N VAL A 130 -10.19 16.32 9.97
CA VAL A 130 -9.80 15.21 9.13
C VAL A 130 -8.38 14.74 9.49
N ALA A 131 -8.22 13.45 9.62
CA ALA A 131 -6.93 12.79 9.74
C ALA A 131 -6.71 11.85 8.54
N VAL A 132 -5.47 11.46 8.34
CA VAL A 132 -5.10 10.46 7.34
C VAL A 132 -4.34 9.31 7.98
N GLY A 133 -4.41 8.14 7.37
CA GLY A 133 -3.64 7.00 7.82
C GLY A 133 -3.47 5.98 6.71
N GLY A 134 -2.57 5.04 6.91
CA GLY A 134 -2.37 4.01 5.90
C GLY A 134 -1.38 2.94 6.28
N LEU A 135 -1.26 1.95 5.38
CA LEU A 135 -0.33 0.85 5.46
C LEU A 135 0.67 0.93 4.30
N SER A 136 1.97 0.86 4.57
CA SER A 136 3.03 0.73 3.55
C SER A 136 2.95 1.83 2.46
N LEU A 137 2.56 1.53 1.22
CA LEU A 137 2.28 2.52 0.17
C LEU A 137 1.21 3.53 0.61
N GLY A 138 0.20 3.08 1.34
CA GLY A 138 -0.83 3.95 1.92
C GLY A 138 -0.25 4.99 2.89
N CYS A 139 0.83 4.66 3.61
CA CYS A 139 1.56 5.64 4.41
C CYS A 139 2.25 6.70 3.55
N ALA A 140 2.81 6.30 2.41
CA ALA A 140 3.43 7.24 1.49
C ALA A 140 2.38 8.23 0.94
N LEU A 141 1.22 7.72 0.53
CA LEU A 141 0.10 8.56 0.11
C LEU A 141 -0.40 9.47 1.26
N SER A 142 -0.56 8.92 2.48
CA SER A 142 -0.98 9.70 3.66
C SER A 142 0.02 10.79 4.02
N THR A 143 1.32 10.54 3.85
CA THR A 143 2.38 11.54 4.06
C THR A 143 2.29 12.69 3.05
N ILE A 144 2.02 12.37 1.77
CA ILE A 144 1.77 13.37 0.73
C ILE A 144 0.54 14.19 1.09
N MET A 145 -0.56 13.54 1.47
CA MET A 145 -1.80 14.21 1.87
C MET A 145 -1.62 15.12 3.08
N ALA A 146 -0.90 14.67 4.11
CA ALA A 146 -0.60 15.49 5.29
C ALA A 146 0.24 16.72 4.95
N ALA A 147 1.16 16.62 3.99
CA ALA A 147 2.00 17.74 3.57
C ALA A 147 1.30 18.74 2.62
N GLU A 148 0.30 18.29 1.86
CA GLU A 148 -0.34 19.06 0.80
C GLU A 148 -1.75 19.58 1.17
N HIS A 149 -2.37 19.01 2.24
CA HIS A 149 -3.67 19.45 2.75
C HIS A 149 -3.53 20.03 4.17
N PRO A 150 -3.54 21.35 4.35
CA PRO A 150 -3.42 21.99 5.67
C PRO A 150 -4.61 21.68 6.60
N GLU A 151 -5.73 21.21 6.07
CA GLU A 151 -6.91 20.75 6.82
C GLU A 151 -6.69 19.42 7.53
N VAL A 152 -5.70 18.63 7.09
CA VAL A 152 -5.34 17.37 7.75
C VAL A 152 -4.71 17.67 9.11
N ARG A 153 -5.31 17.14 10.17
CA ARG A 153 -4.96 17.44 11.56
C ARG A 153 -3.98 16.47 12.19
N ALA A 154 -3.91 15.23 11.69
CA ALA A 154 -2.97 14.23 12.21
C ALA A 154 -2.78 13.08 11.20
N ALA A 155 -1.74 12.28 11.40
CA ALA A 155 -1.47 11.08 10.60
C ALA A 155 -1.21 9.83 11.46
N VAL A 156 -1.71 8.66 11.00
CA VAL A 156 -1.47 7.34 11.61
C VAL A 156 -0.87 6.41 10.55
N LEU A 157 0.37 5.99 10.75
CA LEU A 157 1.17 5.30 9.74
C LEU A 157 1.58 3.89 10.22
N PHE A 158 1.20 2.85 9.47
CA PHE A 158 1.51 1.46 9.76
C PHE A 158 2.53 0.91 8.75
N SER A 159 3.70 0.45 9.20
CA SER A 159 4.79 -0.06 8.36
C SER A 159 5.12 0.86 7.18
N PRO A 160 5.49 2.12 7.41
CA PRO A 160 5.53 3.16 6.40
C PRO A 160 6.64 2.96 5.38
N PHE A 161 6.27 2.90 4.10
CA PHE A 161 7.18 2.86 2.97
C PHE A 161 7.50 4.30 2.50
N LEU A 162 8.49 4.93 3.11
CA LEU A 162 8.83 6.35 2.93
C LEU A 162 10.27 6.60 2.47
N VAL A 163 11.08 5.56 2.38
CA VAL A 163 12.47 5.62 1.94
C VAL A 163 12.72 4.56 0.87
N GLU A 164 13.39 4.95 -0.20
CA GLU A 164 13.76 4.02 -1.26
C GLU A 164 14.86 3.07 -0.81
N SER A 165 14.68 1.78 -1.12
CA SER A 165 15.78 0.84 -1.07
C SER A 165 16.52 0.79 -2.41
N TRP A 166 17.83 0.52 -2.38
CA TRP A 166 18.61 0.34 -3.61
C TRP A 166 18.05 -0.77 -4.51
N ARG A 167 17.45 -1.81 -3.90
CA ARG A 167 16.81 -2.91 -4.63
C ARG A 167 15.59 -2.44 -5.41
N LEU A 168 14.72 -1.63 -4.79
CA LEU A 168 13.58 -1.04 -5.49
C LEU A 168 14.06 -0.15 -6.63
N THR A 169 15.05 0.70 -6.36
CA THR A 169 15.63 1.60 -7.38
C THR A 169 16.18 0.80 -8.56
N ALA A 170 16.91 -0.28 -8.31
CA ALA A 170 17.44 -1.13 -9.37
C ALA A 170 16.32 -1.78 -10.20
N ILE A 171 15.29 -2.35 -9.56
CA ILE A 171 14.16 -2.97 -10.27
C ILE A 171 13.36 -1.91 -11.02
N ALA A 172 13.11 -0.76 -10.41
CA ALA A 172 12.36 0.34 -11.03
C ALA A 172 13.10 0.96 -12.22
N THR A 173 14.42 1.03 -12.19
CA THR A 173 15.24 1.51 -13.30
C THR A 173 15.33 0.48 -14.42
N LEU A 174 15.56 -0.78 -14.07
CA LEU A 174 15.74 -1.89 -15.01
C LEU A 174 14.43 -2.60 -15.37
N TRP A 175 13.26 -2.01 -15.03
CA TRP A 175 11.97 -2.65 -15.29
C TRP A 175 11.75 -3.06 -16.76
N PRO A 176 12.25 -2.34 -17.79
CA PRO A 176 12.09 -2.79 -19.17
C PRO A 176 12.79 -4.14 -19.42
N VAL A 177 13.99 -4.32 -18.84
CA VAL A 177 14.75 -5.57 -18.94
C VAL A 177 14.01 -6.71 -18.23
N PHE A 178 13.58 -6.48 -16.98
CA PHE A 178 12.76 -7.47 -16.26
C PHE A 178 11.47 -7.80 -17.00
N ASN A 179 10.85 -6.81 -17.64
CA ASN A 179 9.62 -6.98 -18.41
C ASN A 179 9.81 -7.78 -19.70
N LEU A 180 11.03 -7.84 -20.27
CA LEU A 180 11.32 -8.74 -21.39
C LEU A 180 11.23 -10.22 -20.97
N GLY A 181 11.72 -10.56 -19.77
CA GLY A 181 11.74 -11.94 -19.26
C GLY A 181 10.47 -12.38 -18.53
N ALA A 182 9.75 -11.47 -17.89
CA ALA A 182 8.60 -11.81 -17.08
C ALA A 182 7.52 -10.71 -17.09
N LYS A 183 6.24 -11.11 -17.32
CA LYS A 183 5.09 -10.22 -17.20
C LYS A 183 4.81 -9.85 -15.74
N TYR A 184 5.05 -10.79 -14.83
CA TYR A 184 4.89 -10.63 -13.38
C TYR A 184 6.09 -11.21 -12.65
N ILE A 185 6.64 -10.48 -11.69
CA ILE A 185 7.73 -10.90 -10.79
C ILE A 185 7.19 -11.13 -9.37
N GLY A 186 7.96 -11.87 -8.54
CA GLY A 186 7.59 -12.19 -7.17
C GLY A 186 6.84 -13.52 -7.03
N GLY A 187 6.54 -13.91 -5.81
CA GLY A 187 5.92 -15.19 -5.46
C GLY A 187 5.68 -15.29 -3.95
N ASN A 188 6.63 -15.81 -3.18
CA ASN A 188 6.45 -16.21 -1.79
C ASN A 188 6.55 -15.05 -0.75
N GLY A 189 6.44 -13.80 -1.18
CA GLY A 189 6.56 -12.64 -0.27
C GLY A 189 5.46 -12.55 0.80
N ALA A 190 4.29 -13.15 0.56
CA ALA A 190 3.18 -13.12 1.51
C ALA A 190 3.53 -13.84 2.83
N GLN A 191 4.25 -14.97 2.78
CA GLN A 191 4.63 -15.74 3.98
C GLN A 191 5.54 -14.97 4.95
N ARG A 192 6.34 -14.04 4.42
CA ARG A 192 7.22 -13.17 5.22
C ARG A 192 6.56 -11.87 5.62
N SER A 193 5.50 -11.44 4.91
CA SER A 193 4.81 -10.20 5.18
C SER A 193 3.77 -10.31 6.28
N ILE A 194 3.23 -11.51 6.51
CA ILE A 194 2.21 -11.80 7.52
C ILE A 194 2.59 -13.13 8.16
N ARG A 195 2.80 -13.15 9.46
CA ARG A 195 3.16 -14.36 10.23
C ARG A 195 1.94 -15.17 10.61
N ASP A 196 0.83 -14.52 10.90
CA ASP A 196 -0.44 -15.20 11.14
C ASP A 196 -0.91 -15.94 9.87
N ALA A 197 -1.00 -17.26 9.96
CA ALA A 197 -1.39 -18.12 8.85
C ALA A 197 -2.85 -17.94 8.44
N ALA A 198 -3.75 -17.67 9.40
CA ALA A 198 -5.18 -17.47 9.15
C ALA A 198 -5.41 -16.14 8.44
N ALA A 199 -4.81 -15.05 8.93
CA ALA A 199 -4.83 -13.74 8.28
C ALA A 199 -4.26 -13.81 6.86
N ARG A 200 -3.13 -14.50 6.67
CA ARG A 200 -2.52 -14.69 5.36
C ARG A 200 -3.40 -15.45 4.38
N ALA A 201 -4.12 -16.47 4.84
CA ALA A 201 -5.02 -17.26 4.00
C ALA A 201 -6.25 -16.47 3.53
N SER A 202 -6.77 -15.54 4.36
CA SER A 202 -7.93 -14.72 4.07
C SER A 202 -7.61 -13.48 3.21
N LEU A 203 -6.33 -13.14 3.06
CA LEU A 203 -5.90 -11.89 2.41
C LEU A 203 -6.23 -11.89 0.91
N ILE A 204 -6.80 -10.77 0.46
CA ILE A 204 -7.01 -10.48 -0.96
C ILE A 204 -5.81 -9.67 -1.47
N ALA A 205 -4.79 -10.40 -1.92
CA ALA A 205 -3.57 -9.80 -2.46
C ALA A 205 -3.13 -10.55 -3.72
N TYR A 206 -2.42 -9.86 -4.61
CA TYR A 206 -1.99 -10.43 -5.90
C TYR A 206 -0.84 -11.43 -5.77
N GLY A 207 0.03 -11.29 -4.77
CA GLY A 207 1.19 -12.15 -4.57
C GLY A 207 2.30 -11.99 -5.60
N CYS A 208 2.09 -11.16 -6.63
CA CYS A 208 3.07 -10.85 -7.66
C CYS A 208 2.90 -9.41 -8.16
N SER A 209 3.90 -8.89 -8.85
CA SER A 209 3.92 -7.52 -9.35
C SER A 209 4.39 -7.45 -10.79
N PRO A 210 3.74 -6.65 -11.66
CA PRO A 210 4.34 -6.26 -12.92
C PRO A 210 5.63 -5.46 -12.68
N PRO A 211 6.74 -5.74 -13.39
CA PRO A 211 7.99 -4.98 -13.20
C PRO A 211 7.81 -3.47 -13.35
N ARG A 212 6.95 -3.02 -14.27
CA ARG A 212 6.63 -1.61 -14.49
C ARG A 212 6.10 -0.92 -13.24
N LEU A 213 5.25 -1.59 -12.45
CA LEU A 213 4.67 -0.99 -11.27
C LEU A 213 5.69 -0.70 -10.16
N MET A 214 6.88 -1.30 -10.20
CA MET A 214 7.96 -0.93 -9.27
C MET A 214 8.41 0.52 -9.48
N ARG A 215 8.36 1.01 -10.73
CA ARG A 215 8.61 2.42 -11.04
C ARG A 215 7.51 3.33 -10.49
N GLU A 216 6.26 2.93 -10.61
CA GLU A 216 5.12 3.67 -10.07
C GLU A 216 5.18 3.77 -8.53
N VAL A 217 5.48 2.63 -7.87
CA VAL A 217 5.70 2.60 -6.40
C VAL A 217 6.86 3.50 -5.99
N GLN A 218 7.97 3.47 -6.76
CA GLN A 218 9.11 4.35 -6.50
C GLN A 218 8.75 5.82 -6.64
N GLN A 219 7.95 6.19 -7.64
CA GLN A 219 7.49 7.57 -7.84
C GLN A 219 6.71 8.09 -6.63
N VAL A 220 5.77 7.29 -6.09
CA VAL A 220 5.03 7.65 -4.86
C VAL A 220 5.98 7.77 -3.68
N ALA A 221 6.92 6.82 -3.50
CA ALA A 221 7.87 6.84 -2.40
C ALA A 221 8.77 8.09 -2.42
N ARG A 222 9.26 8.50 -3.60
CA ARG A 222 10.04 9.74 -3.76
C ARG A 222 9.24 10.97 -3.37
N ARG A 223 8.03 11.12 -3.91
CA ARG A 223 7.16 12.25 -3.57
C ARG A 223 6.85 12.29 -2.08
N ALA A 224 6.59 11.14 -1.45
CA ALA A 224 6.39 11.05 -0.01
C ALA A 224 7.66 11.41 0.78
N HIS A 225 8.84 10.93 0.35
CA HIS A 225 10.12 11.28 0.97
C HIS A 225 10.39 12.79 0.93
N ASP A 226 10.12 13.44 -0.21
CA ASP A 226 10.26 14.88 -0.40
C ASP A 226 9.21 15.67 0.39
N ALA A 227 8.10 15.04 0.76
CA ALA A 227 7.04 15.63 1.57
C ALA A 227 7.36 15.60 3.08
N LEU A 228 8.18 14.65 3.57
CA LEU A 228 8.48 14.47 4.99
C LEU A 228 8.82 15.77 5.75
N PRO A 229 9.71 16.66 5.25
CA PRO A 229 10.04 17.92 5.94
C PRO A 229 8.87 18.93 6.03
N ARG A 230 7.78 18.69 5.33
CA ARG A 230 6.58 19.53 5.36
C ARG A 230 5.48 18.96 6.28
N VAL A 231 5.60 17.72 6.74
CA VAL A 231 4.66 17.10 7.67
C VAL A 231 4.88 17.68 9.06
N ARG A 232 3.99 18.55 9.51
CA ARG A 232 4.04 19.27 10.79
C ARG A 232 2.96 18.82 11.78
N GLN A 233 1.93 18.12 11.30
CA GLN A 233 0.84 17.60 12.10
C GLN A 233 1.35 16.55 13.08
N PRO A 234 0.61 16.26 14.16
CA PRO A 234 0.86 15.10 15.01
C PRO A 234 0.91 13.81 14.20
N VAL A 235 1.94 12.98 14.43
CA VAL A 235 2.16 11.71 13.71
C VAL A 235 2.35 10.55 14.68
N TRP A 236 1.50 9.54 14.60
CA TRP A 236 1.75 8.25 15.20
C TRP A 236 2.19 7.26 14.12
N MET A 237 3.30 6.61 14.33
CA MET A 237 3.90 5.67 13.39
C MET A 237 4.20 4.35 14.09
N ALA A 238 3.75 3.24 13.53
CA ALA A 238 4.06 1.90 14.01
C ALA A 238 4.89 1.12 12.99
N GLN A 239 5.91 0.41 13.49
CA GLN A 239 6.81 -0.39 12.68
C GLN A 239 7.18 -1.68 13.38
N SER A 240 7.19 -2.80 12.67
CA SER A 240 7.73 -4.05 13.17
C SER A 240 9.26 -4.07 13.04
N SER A 241 9.95 -4.44 14.12
CA SER A 241 11.40 -4.71 14.08
C SER A 241 11.74 -5.95 13.25
N ASP A 242 10.76 -6.80 13.00
CA ASP A 242 10.86 -8.04 12.21
C ASP A 242 10.41 -7.85 10.76
N ASP A 243 10.15 -6.61 10.32
CA ASP A 243 9.76 -6.30 8.97
C ASP A 243 10.92 -6.50 7.98
N TYR A 244 10.81 -7.49 7.11
CA TYR A 244 11.85 -7.78 6.12
C TYR A 244 11.81 -6.86 4.90
N ARG A 245 10.73 -6.06 4.74
CA ARG A 245 10.55 -5.13 3.61
C ARG A 245 11.12 -3.75 3.90
N ILE A 246 10.83 -3.25 5.11
CA ILE A 246 11.25 -1.93 5.58
C ILE A 246 12.25 -2.12 6.72
N PRO A 247 13.54 -1.99 6.47
CA PRO A 247 14.56 -2.06 7.51
C PRO A 247 14.33 -1.00 8.61
N VAL A 248 14.66 -1.38 9.84
CA VAL A 248 14.51 -0.54 11.04
C VAL A 248 15.11 0.85 10.85
N ASP A 249 16.33 0.91 10.30
CA ASP A 249 17.05 2.16 10.04
C ASP A 249 16.35 3.06 9.02
N GLN A 250 15.63 2.48 8.04
CA GLN A 250 14.86 3.27 7.07
C GLN A 250 13.61 3.87 7.71
N ALA A 251 12.91 3.10 8.55
CA ALA A 251 11.76 3.59 9.28
C ALA A 251 12.15 4.73 10.24
N GLN A 252 13.27 4.57 10.96
CA GLN A 252 13.79 5.59 11.87
C GLN A 252 14.18 6.86 11.10
N ARG A 253 14.92 6.76 9.99
CA ARG A 253 15.29 7.93 9.18
C ARG A 253 14.08 8.68 8.62
N ALA A 254 13.04 7.96 8.19
CA ALA A 254 11.81 8.60 7.73
C ALA A 254 11.12 9.36 8.88
N PHE A 255 11.04 8.75 10.05
CA PHE A 255 10.47 9.37 11.25
C PHE A 255 11.24 10.63 11.64
N ASP A 256 12.58 10.58 11.70
CA ASP A 256 13.42 11.71 12.09
C ASP A 256 13.29 12.89 11.12
N ARG A 257 13.09 12.61 9.82
CA ARG A 257 12.97 13.62 8.76
C ARG A 257 11.65 14.39 8.79
N MET A 258 10.61 13.90 9.46
CA MET A 258 9.35 14.63 9.62
C MET A 258 9.53 15.87 10.48
N ALA A 259 9.00 17.02 10.03
CA ALA A 259 9.06 18.29 10.76
C ALA A 259 8.10 18.37 11.96
N SER A 260 7.24 17.38 12.17
CA SER A 260 6.35 17.31 13.32
C SER A 260 7.14 17.30 14.63
N THR A 261 6.73 18.13 15.58
CA THR A 261 7.25 18.18 16.95
C THR A 261 6.46 17.29 17.90
N ASP A 262 5.24 16.87 17.53
CA ASP A 262 4.41 15.90 18.25
C ASP A 262 4.32 14.61 17.43
N LYS A 263 5.35 13.78 17.55
CA LYS A 263 5.40 12.51 16.81
C LYS A 263 5.87 11.38 17.70
N ARG A 264 5.30 10.19 17.50
CA ARG A 264 5.61 8.95 18.21
C ARG A 264 5.90 7.81 17.25
N LEU A 265 7.01 7.12 17.47
CA LEU A 265 7.33 5.85 16.81
C LEU A 265 7.15 4.70 17.79
N HIS A 266 6.22 3.79 17.44
CA HIS A 266 5.92 2.59 18.19
C HIS A 266 6.54 1.38 17.50
N TRP A 267 7.41 0.66 18.17
CA TRP A 267 8.01 -0.58 17.68
C TRP A 267 7.23 -1.79 18.13
N THR A 268 6.93 -2.70 17.18
CA THR A 268 6.33 -4.01 17.46
C THR A 268 7.31 -5.13 17.14
N THR A 269 7.06 -6.33 17.68
CA THR A 269 7.81 -7.55 17.41
C THR A 269 6.85 -8.71 17.19
N GLY A 270 7.31 -9.80 16.58
CA GLY A 270 6.49 -10.99 16.41
C GLY A 270 5.52 -10.93 15.21
N ASN A 271 5.44 -9.81 14.51
CA ASN A 271 4.63 -9.62 13.30
C ASN A 271 5.50 -9.29 12.09
N GLY A 272 4.95 -9.41 10.88
CA GLY A 272 5.64 -9.09 9.63
C GLY A 272 5.42 -7.65 9.19
N HIS A 273 5.38 -7.44 7.86
CA HIS A 273 5.19 -6.11 7.25
C HIS A 273 3.74 -5.60 7.36
N VAL A 274 2.75 -6.48 7.22
CA VAL A 274 1.31 -6.08 7.20
C VAL A 274 0.77 -6.14 8.62
N ILE A 275 1.30 -5.27 9.49
CA ILE A 275 1.02 -5.26 10.94
C ILE A 275 -0.45 -5.00 11.29
N THR A 276 -1.25 -4.50 10.34
CA THR A 276 -2.67 -4.20 10.51
C THR A 276 -3.59 -5.42 10.45
N VAL A 277 -3.05 -6.61 10.12
CA VAL A 277 -3.78 -7.88 10.08
C VAL A 277 -3.00 -9.02 10.74
N ASP A 278 -1.74 -8.79 11.14
CA ASP A 278 -0.87 -9.78 11.75
C ASP A 278 -1.09 -9.83 13.29
N PHE A 279 -0.37 -10.67 13.99
CA PHE A 279 -0.51 -10.80 15.45
C PHE A 279 -0.48 -9.45 16.16
N GLY A 280 -1.40 -9.23 17.12
CA GLY A 280 -1.49 -7.99 17.89
C GLY A 280 -2.07 -6.78 17.13
N HIS A 281 -2.68 -6.98 15.95
CA HIS A 281 -3.20 -5.89 15.12
C HIS A 281 -4.32 -5.09 15.78
N GLU A 282 -5.14 -5.71 16.62
CA GLU A 282 -6.26 -5.02 17.28
C GLU A 282 -5.77 -4.06 18.36
N GLU A 283 -4.85 -4.51 19.22
CA GLU A 283 -4.21 -3.70 20.25
C GLU A 283 -3.42 -2.53 19.65
N LEU A 284 -2.71 -2.80 18.56
CA LEU A 284 -1.95 -1.80 17.82
C LEU A 284 -2.85 -0.74 17.21
N ALA A 285 -3.96 -1.15 16.60
CA ALA A 285 -4.96 -0.26 16.05
C ALA A 285 -5.62 0.61 17.13
N ALA A 286 -5.97 0.01 18.28
CA ALA A 286 -6.53 0.71 19.43
C ALA A 286 -5.54 1.71 20.04
N GLU A 287 -4.23 1.39 20.09
CA GLU A 287 -3.22 2.34 20.54
C GLU A 287 -3.12 3.55 19.63
N GLY A 288 -3.05 3.34 18.30
CA GLY A 288 -3.06 4.42 17.31
C GLY A 288 -4.30 5.30 17.42
N ALA A 289 -5.47 4.69 17.61
CA ALA A 289 -6.73 5.42 17.79
C ALA A 289 -6.73 6.28 19.05
N ARG A 290 -6.35 5.73 20.20
CA ARG A 290 -6.23 6.50 21.46
C ARG A 290 -5.23 7.65 21.35
N TRP A 291 -4.12 7.41 20.66
CA TRP A 291 -3.10 8.42 20.50
C TRP A 291 -3.59 9.61 19.69
N ILE A 292 -4.22 9.36 18.52
CA ILE A 292 -4.74 10.43 17.66
C ILE A 292 -5.95 11.14 18.30
N GLU A 293 -6.80 10.42 19.03
CA GLU A 293 -7.95 11.00 19.74
C GLU A 293 -7.52 12.08 20.73
N SER A 294 -6.43 11.88 21.44
CA SER A 294 -5.90 12.88 22.38
C SER A 294 -5.34 14.14 21.70
N ARG A 295 -5.05 14.13 20.40
CA ARG A 295 -4.56 15.27 19.60
C ARG A 295 -5.64 15.92 18.76
N VAL A 296 -6.67 15.17 18.43
CA VAL A 296 -7.82 15.63 17.65
C VAL A 296 -9.10 15.31 18.42
N PRO A 297 -9.36 15.99 19.56
CA PRO A 297 -10.55 15.72 20.38
C PRO A 297 -11.84 16.05 19.61
N ALA A 298 -12.93 15.35 19.87
CA ALA A 298 -14.28 15.72 19.40
C ALA A 298 -14.71 17.04 20.04
N ARG A 299 -15.57 17.78 19.39
CA ARG A 299 -16.29 18.93 20.00
C ARG A 299 -17.49 18.46 20.76
#